data_e9dd4e8ae53e59bf5403df5dc2fbc77a
#
_entry.id   e9dd4e8ae53e59bf5403df5dc2fbc77a
#
_cell.length_a   1.000
_cell.length_b   1.000
_cell.length_c   1.000
_cell.angle_alpha   90.00
_cell.angle_beta   90.00
_cell.angle_gamma   90.00
#
_symmetry.space_group_name_H-M   'P 1'
#
loop_
_entity.id
_entity.type
_entity.pdbx_description
1 polymer ?
#
loop_
_entity_poly.entity_id
_entity_poly.type
_entity_poly.pdbx_seq_one_letter_code
_entity_poly.pdbx_strand_id
1 'polypeptide(L)'
;GDHRDLHSFPTRRSSDLNNVLANCIQMLDRIGQQFKDGEEVVVCPLPLYHIYAFTVCMMALFSKGSQIVLIPNPRDIDGFIQTLKPHSITAFAGINTLFVGLGRHPEFAKLDFSKLHLTMSGGTALTQAAVSIWKGVTGNTITEGYGLSETAPVVSFNIPGKEEIGTVGHELEDTEVALLDSYDKPVGDGESGQIAVRGPQVMLGYWQRDDETAKVMTEDNFFKTGDIGVRTDSGAIKIVDRLKDMIIVSGFNVYPNEIEEILTSHPDVMEAAVVGKPDEKTGERVCAFITVSNDIKVEDVTAFCKEQLTNYKVPKSIEILEELPKSTVGKILRRELRDKG
;
A
#
# COMPACT_ATOMS: atom_id res chain seq x y z
N GLY A 1 -26.59 -15.43 -2.44
CA GLY A 1 -25.36 -15.58 -3.19
C GLY A 1 -24.29 -14.65 -2.62
N ASP A 2 -23.23 -15.25 -2.20
CA ASP A 2 -22.17 -14.72 -1.35
C ASP A 2 -21.34 -13.65 -2.07
N HIS A 3 -21.38 -12.41 -1.61
CA HIS A 3 -20.59 -11.28 -2.10
C HIS A 3 -19.15 -11.29 -1.56
N ARG A 4 -18.61 -12.44 -1.22
CA ARG A 4 -17.28 -12.62 -0.69
C ARG A 4 -16.25 -12.48 -1.81
N ASP A 5 -15.34 -11.53 -1.67
CA ASP A 5 -14.12 -11.34 -2.47
C ASP A 5 -14.28 -10.85 -3.92
N LEU A 6 -14.94 -9.70 -4.10
CA LEU A 6 -14.92 -8.98 -5.38
C LEU A 6 -13.50 -8.49 -5.79
N HIS A 7 -12.54 -8.50 -4.86
CA HIS A 7 -11.22 -7.92 -5.07
C HIS A 7 -10.07 -8.92 -5.25
N SER A 8 -10.33 -10.25 -5.25
CA SER A 8 -9.25 -11.25 -5.23
C SER A 8 -9.13 -12.18 -6.44
N PHE A 9 -10.01 -12.09 -7.44
CA PHE A 9 -9.93 -12.97 -8.62
C PHE A 9 -9.84 -12.18 -9.93
N PRO A 10 -8.84 -12.49 -10.78
CA PRO A 10 -8.64 -11.84 -12.09
C PRO A 10 -9.78 -12.06 -13.09
N THR A 11 -10.71 -12.97 -12.82
CA THR A 11 -11.84 -13.30 -13.70
C THR A 11 -12.98 -12.28 -13.73
N ARG A 12 -12.90 -11.20 -12.93
CA ARG A 12 -13.96 -10.18 -12.83
C ARG A 12 -13.58 -8.80 -13.35
N ARG A 13 -12.36 -8.64 -13.83
CA ARG A 13 -11.83 -7.34 -14.32
C ARG A 13 -11.55 -7.43 -15.79
N SER A 14 -11.87 -6.39 -16.53
CA SER A 14 -11.59 -6.30 -17.97
C SER A 14 -10.47 -5.28 -18.22
N SER A 15 -9.36 -5.39 -17.49
CA SER A 15 -8.11 -4.81 -17.96
C SER A 15 -7.65 -5.62 -19.16
N ASP A 16 -7.46 -4.98 -20.29
CA ASP A 16 -6.93 -5.61 -21.48
C ASP A 16 -5.39 -5.51 -21.52
N LEU A 17 -4.79 -6.12 -22.53
CA LEU A 17 -3.34 -6.09 -22.71
C LEU A 17 -2.82 -4.69 -22.96
N ASN A 18 -3.64 -3.77 -23.52
CA ASN A 18 -3.24 -2.40 -23.76
C ASN A 18 -3.09 -1.63 -22.45
N ASN A 19 -3.98 -1.85 -21.47
CA ASN A 19 -3.86 -1.24 -20.15
C ASN A 19 -2.54 -1.65 -19.47
N VAL A 20 -2.20 -2.95 -19.51
CA VAL A 20 -0.94 -3.46 -18.95
C VAL A 20 0.27 -2.90 -19.69
N LEU A 21 0.23 -2.88 -21.03
CA LEU A 21 1.34 -2.35 -21.84
C LEU A 21 1.55 -0.86 -21.61
N ALA A 22 0.46 -0.07 -21.58
CA ALA A 22 0.52 1.35 -21.26
C ALA A 22 1.19 1.59 -19.90
N ASN A 23 0.77 0.83 -18.88
CA ASN A 23 1.34 0.97 -17.53
C ASN A 23 2.80 0.53 -17.46
N CYS A 24 3.23 -0.49 -18.23
CA CYS A 24 4.65 -0.84 -18.36
C CYS A 24 5.46 0.34 -18.91
N ILE A 25 4.97 0.99 -19.97
CA ILE A 25 5.65 2.16 -20.57
C ILE A 25 5.72 3.29 -19.56
N GLN A 26 4.60 3.67 -18.94
CA GLN A 26 4.53 4.71 -17.91
C GLN A 26 5.51 4.48 -16.76
N MET A 27 5.60 3.22 -16.26
CA MET A 27 6.54 2.89 -15.20
C MET A 27 7.99 2.98 -15.66
N LEU A 28 8.30 2.50 -16.86
CA LEU A 28 9.66 2.59 -17.41
C LEU A 28 10.09 4.04 -17.65
N ASP A 29 9.17 4.91 -18.06
CA ASP A 29 9.45 6.36 -18.19
C ASP A 29 9.76 6.98 -16.81
N ARG A 30 9.02 6.60 -15.77
CA ARG A 30 9.21 7.11 -14.42
C ARG A 30 10.51 6.66 -13.76
N ILE A 31 10.89 5.38 -13.93
CA ILE A 31 12.06 4.78 -13.26
C ILE A 31 13.23 4.50 -14.21
N GLY A 32 12.98 4.46 -15.52
CA GLY A 32 13.90 3.90 -16.52
C GLY A 32 15.24 4.60 -16.64
N GLN A 33 15.34 5.88 -16.28
CA GLN A 33 16.61 6.62 -16.30
C GLN A 33 17.64 6.08 -15.28
N GLN A 34 17.19 5.34 -14.27
CA GLN A 34 18.04 4.73 -13.24
C GLN A 34 18.40 3.27 -13.57
N PHE A 35 17.75 2.68 -14.56
CA PHE A 35 17.92 1.27 -14.95
C PHE A 35 18.84 1.15 -16.14
N LYS A 36 19.80 0.23 -16.03
CA LYS A 36 20.68 -0.15 -17.15
C LYS A 36 20.16 -1.44 -17.76
N ASP A 37 19.90 -1.39 -19.06
CA ASP A 37 19.36 -2.56 -19.78
C ASP A 37 20.33 -3.76 -19.68
N GLY A 38 19.80 -4.89 -19.22
CA GLY A 38 20.53 -6.14 -19.08
C GLY A 38 21.44 -6.26 -17.84
N GLU A 39 21.57 -5.23 -17.00
CA GLU A 39 22.49 -5.24 -15.86
C GLU A 39 21.78 -5.35 -14.49
N GLU A 40 20.46 -5.23 -14.45
CA GLU A 40 19.73 -5.12 -13.21
C GLU A 40 19.36 -6.48 -12.60
N VAL A 41 19.42 -6.56 -11.28
CA VAL A 41 19.03 -7.71 -10.46
C VAL A 41 17.92 -7.29 -9.51
N VAL A 42 16.69 -7.68 -9.84
CA VAL A 42 15.46 -7.26 -9.17
C VAL A 42 14.94 -8.36 -8.26
N VAL A 43 14.80 -8.08 -6.97
CA VAL A 43 14.17 -9.02 -6.03
C VAL A 43 12.65 -8.87 -6.09
N CYS A 44 11.95 -9.95 -6.40
CA CYS A 44 10.49 -10.02 -6.47
C CYS A 44 9.94 -11.07 -5.48
N PRO A 45 9.60 -10.68 -4.26
CA PRO A 45 8.98 -11.54 -3.25
C PRO A 45 7.45 -11.58 -3.35
N LEU A 46 6.89 -10.92 -4.35
CA LEU A 46 5.47 -10.79 -4.54
C LEU A 46 4.95 -11.89 -5.48
N PRO A 47 3.73 -12.43 -5.27
CA PRO A 47 3.18 -13.44 -6.17
C PRO A 47 2.97 -12.87 -7.57
N LEU A 48 3.45 -13.58 -8.60
CA LEU A 48 3.34 -13.13 -10.00
C LEU A 48 1.89 -13.06 -10.51
N TYR A 49 0.93 -13.70 -9.85
CA TYR A 49 -0.50 -13.51 -10.17
C TYR A 49 -1.07 -12.20 -9.65
N HIS A 50 -0.35 -11.48 -8.76
CA HIS A 50 -0.72 -10.15 -8.33
C HIS A 50 -0.25 -9.14 -9.37
N ILE A 51 -1.13 -8.23 -9.77
CA ILE A 51 -0.88 -7.29 -10.86
C ILE A 51 0.38 -6.43 -10.65
N TYR A 52 0.72 -6.09 -9.42
CA TYR A 52 1.96 -5.35 -9.10
C TYR A 52 3.19 -6.13 -9.55
N ALA A 53 3.35 -7.38 -9.10
CA ALA A 53 4.49 -8.21 -9.50
C ALA A 53 4.47 -8.53 -11.00
N PHE A 54 3.27 -8.82 -11.53
CA PHE A 54 3.10 -9.13 -12.95
C PHE A 54 3.52 -7.96 -13.84
N THR A 55 2.93 -6.78 -13.65
CA THR A 55 3.21 -5.63 -14.53
C THR A 55 4.59 -5.04 -14.27
N VAL A 56 4.94 -4.75 -13.01
CA VAL A 56 6.18 -4.02 -12.73
C VAL A 56 7.39 -4.94 -12.83
N CYS A 57 7.42 -6.07 -12.11
CA CYS A 57 8.61 -6.90 -12.09
C CYS A 57 8.71 -7.79 -13.35
N MET A 58 7.62 -8.50 -13.71
CA MET A 58 7.68 -9.51 -14.77
C MET A 58 7.56 -8.90 -16.17
N MET A 59 6.75 -7.84 -16.37
CA MET A 59 6.58 -7.26 -17.70
C MET A 59 7.55 -6.09 -17.91
N ALA A 60 7.44 -5.02 -17.12
CA ALA A 60 8.23 -3.80 -17.32
C ALA A 60 9.73 -4.04 -17.10
N LEU A 61 10.14 -4.48 -15.92
CA LEU A 61 11.57 -4.63 -15.62
C LEU A 61 12.22 -5.80 -16.38
N PHE A 62 11.49 -6.91 -16.58
CA PHE A 62 12.01 -8.00 -17.40
C PHE A 62 12.20 -7.59 -18.87
N SER A 63 11.35 -6.72 -19.42
CA SER A 63 11.51 -6.20 -20.80
C SER A 63 12.81 -5.40 -20.98
N LYS A 64 13.39 -4.89 -19.89
CA LYS A 64 14.70 -4.23 -19.85
C LYS A 64 15.87 -5.21 -19.73
N GLY A 65 15.61 -6.52 -19.81
CA GLY A 65 16.63 -7.56 -19.66
C GLY A 65 17.09 -7.79 -18.22
N SER A 66 16.31 -7.31 -17.23
CA SER A 66 16.64 -7.50 -15.82
C SER A 66 16.55 -8.95 -15.40
N GLN A 67 17.47 -9.40 -14.55
CA GLN A 67 17.34 -10.67 -13.83
C GLN A 67 16.31 -10.52 -12.72
N ILE A 68 15.25 -11.32 -12.74
CA ILE A 68 14.23 -11.32 -11.67
C ILE A 68 14.50 -12.46 -10.69
N VAL A 69 14.86 -12.13 -9.46
CA VAL A 69 15.05 -13.09 -8.36
C VAL A 69 13.71 -13.33 -7.69
N LEU A 70 13.07 -14.45 -7.99
CA LEU A 70 11.78 -14.82 -7.41
C LEU A 70 11.95 -15.43 -6.04
N ILE A 71 11.12 -15.00 -5.09
CA ILE A 71 11.06 -15.55 -3.72
C ILE A 71 9.71 -16.26 -3.55
N PRO A 72 9.66 -17.58 -3.66
CA PRO A 72 8.40 -18.32 -3.61
C PRO A 72 7.67 -18.26 -2.26
N ASN A 73 8.44 -18.18 -1.16
CA ASN A 73 7.89 -18.08 0.19
C ASN A 73 8.52 -16.91 0.96
N PRO A 74 7.98 -15.70 0.87
CA PRO A 74 8.53 -14.53 1.57
C PRO A 74 8.35 -14.55 3.09
N ARG A 75 7.59 -15.52 3.64
CA ARG A 75 7.43 -15.71 5.09
C ARG A 75 8.59 -16.50 5.72
N ASP A 76 9.28 -17.30 4.94
CA ASP A 76 10.52 -17.96 5.31
C ASP A 76 11.69 -16.98 5.18
N ILE A 77 11.91 -16.16 6.20
CA ILE A 77 12.91 -15.09 6.19
C ILE A 77 14.33 -15.66 6.03
N ASP A 78 14.65 -16.78 6.66
CA ASP A 78 15.96 -17.40 6.53
C ASP A 78 16.21 -17.91 5.10
N GLY A 79 15.27 -18.62 4.52
CA GLY A 79 15.31 -19.07 3.13
C GLY A 79 15.38 -17.90 2.13
N PHE A 80 14.65 -16.81 2.42
CA PHE A 80 14.72 -15.58 1.66
C PHE A 80 16.15 -15.02 1.63
N ILE A 81 16.76 -14.82 2.80
CA ILE A 81 18.11 -14.28 2.94
C ILE A 81 19.14 -15.19 2.24
N GLN A 82 19.02 -16.53 2.39
CA GLN A 82 19.90 -17.46 1.68
C GLN A 82 19.79 -17.32 0.16
N THR A 83 18.57 -17.10 -0.36
CA THR A 83 18.36 -16.87 -1.79
C THR A 83 19.04 -15.61 -2.28
N LEU A 84 19.10 -14.55 -1.45
CA LEU A 84 19.69 -13.27 -1.85
C LEU A 84 21.24 -13.29 -1.87
N LYS A 85 21.88 -14.10 -1.03
CA LYS A 85 23.35 -14.11 -0.84
C LYS A 85 24.19 -14.15 -2.12
N PRO A 86 23.84 -14.94 -3.17
CA PRO A 86 24.66 -15.03 -4.38
C PRO A 86 24.42 -13.85 -5.35
N HIS A 87 23.50 -12.94 -5.07
CA HIS A 87 23.07 -11.90 -5.99
C HIS A 87 23.60 -10.50 -5.62
N SER A 88 24.07 -9.76 -6.60
CA SER A 88 24.35 -8.32 -6.47
C SER A 88 23.06 -7.54 -6.73
N ILE A 89 22.24 -7.35 -5.70
CA ILE A 89 20.92 -6.76 -5.79
C ILE A 89 20.99 -5.29 -6.19
N THR A 90 20.22 -4.89 -7.21
CA THR A 90 20.16 -3.50 -7.69
C THR A 90 18.79 -2.87 -7.43
N ALA A 91 17.71 -3.68 -7.43
CA ALA A 91 16.37 -3.22 -7.16
C ALA A 91 15.59 -4.22 -6.29
N PHE A 92 14.64 -3.71 -5.51
CA PHE A 92 13.83 -4.51 -4.59
C PHE A 92 12.37 -4.06 -4.65
N ALA A 93 11.45 -4.97 -4.95
CA ALA A 93 10.01 -4.73 -4.84
C ALA A 93 9.50 -5.33 -3.53
N GLY A 94 8.61 -4.64 -2.81
CA GLY A 94 8.12 -5.16 -1.54
C GLY A 94 6.89 -4.45 -1.02
N ILE A 95 6.56 -4.78 0.22
CA ILE A 95 5.45 -4.24 1.00
C ILE A 95 5.93 -3.90 2.42
N ASN A 96 5.18 -3.06 3.12
CA ASN A 96 5.54 -2.57 4.46
C ASN A 96 6.01 -3.66 5.43
N THR A 97 5.20 -4.73 5.60
CA THR A 97 5.49 -5.81 6.55
C THR A 97 6.78 -6.56 6.25
N LEU A 98 7.10 -6.71 4.96
CA LEU A 98 8.31 -7.37 4.51
C LEU A 98 9.56 -6.52 4.80
N PHE A 99 9.50 -5.22 4.55
CA PHE A 99 10.60 -4.30 4.86
C PHE A 99 10.93 -4.30 6.37
N VAL A 100 9.91 -4.27 7.22
CA VAL A 100 10.08 -4.36 8.68
C VAL A 100 10.67 -5.70 9.08
N GLY A 101 10.13 -6.82 8.56
CA GLY A 101 10.59 -8.17 8.90
C GLY A 101 12.04 -8.41 8.51
N LEU A 102 12.42 -8.11 7.27
CA LEU A 102 13.78 -8.24 6.77
C LEU A 102 14.73 -7.26 7.46
N GLY A 103 14.34 -6.00 7.60
CA GLY A 103 15.22 -4.97 8.16
C GLY A 103 15.54 -5.18 9.64
N ARG A 104 14.73 -5.92 10.39
CA ARG A 104 15.01 -6.32 11.77
C ARG A 104 15.80 -7.61 11.88
N HIS A 105 16.01 -8.35 10.79
CA HIS A 105 16.71 -9.63 10.83
C HIS A 105 18.23 -9.43 10.78
N PRO A 106 19.01 -9.93 11.77
CA PRO A 106 20.45 -9.66 11.86
C PRO A 106 21.26 -10.19 10.66
N GLU A 107 20.84 -11.31 10.06
CA GLU A 107 21.53 -11.87 8.89
C GLU A 107 21.25 -11.06 7.61
N PHE A 108 20.08 -10.40 7.51
CA PHE A 108 19.78 -9.52 6.38
C PHE A 108 20.72 -8.31 6.36
N ALA A 109 21.01 -7.74 7.53
CA ALA A 109 21.93 -6.60 7.65
C ALA A 109 23.38 -6.91 7.23
N LYS A 110 23.74 -8.20 7.07
CA LYS A 110 25.06 -8.64 6.61
C LYS A 110 25.19 -8.77 5.10
N LEU A 111 24.09 -8.62 4.36
CA LEU A 111 24.10 -8.66 2.89
C LEU A 111 24.75 -7.39 2.33
N ASP A 112 25.27 -7.51 1.10
CA ASP A 112 25.81 -6.37 0.37
C ASP A 112 24.73 -5.63 -0.42
N PHE A 113 24.43 -4.41 0.01
CA PHE A 113 23.47 -3.50 -0.64
C PHE A 113 24.14 -2.36 -1.42
N SER A 114 25.48 -2.44 -1.64
CA SER A 114 26.23 -1.36 -2.29
C SER A 114 25.74 -1.00 -3.71
N LYS A 115 25.06 -1.94 -4.37
CA LYS A 115 24.47 -1.74 -5.69
C LYS A 115 22.96 -1.46 -5.67
N LEU A 116 22.31 -1.55 -4.50
CA LEU A 116 20.88 -1.29 -4.39
C LEU A 116 20.60 0.20 -4.58
N HIS A 117 19.96 0.56 -5.66
CA HIS A 117 19.62 1.94 -5.99
C HIS A 117 18.12 2.22 -6.08
N LEU A 118 17.27 1.18 -6.15
CA LEU A 118 15.82 1.34 -6.16
C LEU A 118 15.14 0.32 -5.24
N THR A 119 14.36 0.82 -4.29
CA THR A 119 13.42 0.00 -3.50
C THR A 119 12.01 0.51 -3.73
N MET A 120 11.13 -0.35 -4.23
CA MET A 120 9.75 0.00 -4.59
C MET A 120 8.77 -0.57 -3.58
N SER A 121 7.83 0.24 -3.10
CA SER A 121 6.71 -0.18 -2.26
C SER A 121 5.38 0.12 -2.92
N GLY A 122 4.43 -0.77 -2.76
CA GLY A 122 3.06 -0.58 -3.24
C GLY A 122 2.10 -1.63 -2.67
N GLY A 123 0.79 -1.37 -2.81
CA GLY A 123 -0.27 -2.31 -2.39
C GLY A 123 -0.65 -2.26 -0.92
N THR A 124 0.18 -1.73 -0.05
CA THR A 124 -0.12 -1.45 1.37
C THR A 124 0.45 -0.10 1.76
N ALA A 125 -0.14 0.56 2.76
CA ALA A 125 0.44 1.78 3.31
C ALA A 125 1.86 1.53 3.84
N LEU A 126 2.78 2.45 3.55
CA LEU A 126 4.16 2.40 4.00
C LEU A 126 4.31 3.26 5.26
N THR A 127 4.77 2.65 6.35
CA THR A 127 4.99 3.38 7.61
C THR A 127 6.36 4.06 7.64
N GLN A 128 6.45 5.18 8.35
CA GLN A 128 7.73 5.86 8.60
C GLN A 128 8.75 4.94 9.29
N ALA A 129 8.27 4.05 10.17
CA ALA A 129 9.10 3.06 10.83
C ALA A 129 9.76 2.10 9.82
N ALA A 130 9.00 1.58 8.85
CA ALA A 130 9.55 0.72 7.80
C ALA A 130 10.61 1.44 6.95
N VAL A 131 10.35 2.69 6.57
CA VAL A 131 11.32 3.52 5.82
C VAL A 131 12.62 3.68 6.61
N SER A 132 12.52 4.03 7.90
CA SER A 132 13.68 4.26 8.76
C SER A 132 14.50 2.98 8.97
N ILE A 133 13.85 1.86 9.24
CA ILE A 133 14.48 0.54 9.42
C ILE A 133 15.20 0.13 8.12
N TRP A 134 14.50 0.18 6.99
CA TRP A 134 15.07 -0.21 5.70
C TRP A 134 16.27 0.64 5.31
N LYS A 135 16.15 1.96 5.42
CA LYS A 135 17.24 2.90 5.13
C LYS A 135 18.44 2.69 6.05
N GLY A 136 18.21 2.39 7.33
CA GLY A 136 19.28 2.11 8.29
C GLY A 136 20.08 0.87 7.95
N VAL A 137 19.46 -0.15 7.35
CA VAL A 137 20.11 -1.40 6.97
C VAL A 137 20.72 -1.36 5.58
N THR A 138 20.00 -0.83 4.60
CA THR A 138 20.38 -0.92 3.19
C THR A 138 21.05 0.35 2.65
N GLY A 139 20.91 1.47 3.36
CA GLY A 139 21.31 2.80 2.86
C GLY A 139 20.36 3.38 1.82
N ASN A 140 19.39 2.61 1.33
CA ASN A 140 18.47 3.01 0.26
C ASN A 140 17.09 3.42 0.83
N THR A 141 16.49 4.46 0.26
CA THR A 141 15.13 4.90 0.61
C THR A 141 14.10 4.06 -0.14
N ILE A 142 12.90 3.92 0.44
CA ILE A 142 11.79 3.24 -0.21
C ILE A 142 11.01 4.27 -1.05
N THR A 143 10.86 3.99 -2.34
CA THR A 143 10.05 4.77 -3.27
C THR A 143 8.64 4.18 -3.30
N GLU A 144 7.68 4.91 -2.77
CA GLU A 144 6.29 4.46 -2.65
C GLU A 144 5.48 4.83 -3.89
N GLY A 145 4.60 3.91 -4.30
CA GLY A 145 3.63 4.12 -5.35
C GLY A 145 2.25 3.60 -4.98
N TYR A 146 1.26 4.05 -5.73
CA TYR A 146 -0.14 3.72 -5.55
C TYR A 146 -0.75 3.15 -6.83
N GLY A 147 -1.65 2.21 -6.65
CA GLY A 147 -2.41 1.64 -7.74
C GLY A 147 -3.32 0.50 -7.32
N LEU A 148 -4.11 0.04 -8.26
CA LEU A 148 -5.11 -1.00 -8.10
C LEU A 148 -5.03 -1.98 -9.26
N SER A 149 -5.68 -3.13 -9.14
CA SER A 149 -5.78 -4.05 -10.27
C SER A 149 -6.58 -3.46 -11.43
N GLU A 150 -7.50 -2.55 -11.11
CA GLU A 150 -8.34 -1.81 -12.06
C GLU A 150 -7.53 -0.76 -12.87
N THR A 151 -6.31 -0.48 -12.46
CA THR A 151 -5.41 0.51 -13.10
C THR A 151 -4.09 -0.11 -13.60
N ALA A 152 -3.96 -1.40 -13.70
CA ALA A 152 -2.97 -2.26 -14.35
C ALA A 152 -1.47 -2.16 -13.95
N PRO A 153 -0.97 -1.89 -12.76
CA PRO A 153 -1.70 -1.36 -11.62
C PRO A 153 -1.45 0.13 -11.32
N VAL A 154 -0.32 0.74 -11.74
CA VAL A 154 0.25 1.96 -11.13
C VAL A 154 -0.46 3.21 -11.63
N VAL A 155 -0.93 4.03 -10.69
CA VAL A 155 -1.53 5.34 -10.91
C VAL A 155 -0.52 6.45 -10.68
N SER A 156 0.19 6.37 -9.53
CA SER A 156 1.19 7.36 -9.13
C SER A 156 2.40 6.68 -8.52
N PHE A 157 3.53 7.34 -8.60
CA PHE A 157 4.79 6.85 -8.07
C PHE A 157 5.70 8.02 -7.72
N ASN A 158 6.38 7.96 -6.58
CA ASN A 158 7.40 8.93 -6.24
C ASN A 158 8.54 8.90 -7.26
N ILE A 159 9.23 10.01 -7.41
CA ILE A 159 10.42 10.08 -8.27
C ILE A 159 11.59 9.51 -7.46
N PRO A 160 12.24 8.42 -7.93
CA PRO A 160 13.39 7.86 -7.23
C PRO A 160 14.49 8.89 -7.00
N GLY A 161 14.97 8.99 -5.75
CA GLY A 161 15.96 10.01 -5.33
C GLY A 161 15.37 11.37 -4.97
N LYS A 162 14.03 11.55 -5.10
CA LYS A 162 13.28 12.75 -4.71
C LYS A 162 11.97 12.38 -4.00
N GLU A 163 12.00 11.31 -3.23
CA GLU A 163 10.82 10.79 -2.56
C GLU A 163 10.27 11.80 -1.54
N GLU A 164 8.98 12.07 -1.64
CA GLU A 164 8.21 12.77 -0.63
C GLU A 164 7.57 11.74 0.30
N ILE A 165 8.23 11.47 1.42
CA ILE A 165 7.84 10.41 2.36
C ILE A 165 6.44 10.68 2.92
N GLY A 166 5.61 9.62 2.97
CA GLY A 166 4.21 9.70 3.39
C GLY A 166 3.25 10.09 2.26
N THR A 167 3.77 10.19 1.02
CA THR A 167 2.97 10.34 -0.19
C THR A 167 3.24 9.18 -1.16
N VAL A 168 2.32 8.97 -2.08
CA VAL A 168 2.48 8.02 -3.18
C VAL A 168 2.99 8.70 -4.47
N GLY A 169 3.54 9.91 -4.32
CA GLY A 169 4.11 10.70 -5.42
C GLY A 169 3.07 11.31 -6.36
N HIS A 170 3.49 11.58 -7.57
CA HIS A 170 2.69 12.20 -8.62
C HIS A 170 2.19 11.15 -9.61
N GLU A 171 1.12 11.51 -10.33
CA GLU A 171 0.56 10.71 -11.41
C GLU A 171 1.65 10.28 -12.42
N LEU A 172 1.49 9.10 -12.99
CA LEU A 172 2.28 8.70 -14.15
C LEU A 172 1.88 9.50 -15.39
N GLU A 173 2.71 9.45 -16.42
CA GLU A 173 2.43 10.12 -17.70
C GLU A 173 1.07 9.68 -18.27
N ASP A 174 0.36 10.59 -18.94
CA ASP A 174 -0.97 10.39 -19.49
C ASP A 174 -2.03 9.92 -18.48
N THR A 175 -1.79 10.14 -17.18
CA THR A 175 -2.73 9.81 -16.10
C THR A 175 -3.27 11.09 -15.48
N GLU A 176 -4.59 11.16 -15.35
CA GLU A 176 -5.27 12.22 -14.63
C GLU A 176 -5.83 11.68 -13.31
N VAL A 177 -5.62 12.42 -12.22
CA VAL A 177 -6.19 12.13 -10.91
C VAL A 177 -7.01 13.31 -10.43
N ALA A 178 -8.29 13.06 -10.17
CA ALA A 178 -9.20 13.99 -9.50
C ALA A 178 -9.49 13.52 -8.07
N LEU A 179 -9.71 14.46 -7.16
CA LEU A 179 -10.25 14.21 -5.83
C LEU A 179 -11.70 14.65 -5.83
N LEU A 180 -12.62 13.73 -5.58
CA LEU A 180 -14.06 13.97 -5.73
C LEU A 180 -14.78 13.93 -4.37
N ASP A 181 -15.79 14.77 -4.23
CA ASP A 181 -16.74 14.73 -3.11
C ASP A 181 -17.82 13.64 -3.33
N SER A 182 -18.80 13.59 -2.44
CA SER A 182 -19.91 12.61 -2.50
C SER A 182 -20.88 12.82 -3.66
N TYR A 183 -20.75 13.91 -4.41
CA TYR A 183 -21.55 14.26 -5.58
C TYR A 183 -20.76 14.16 -6.88
N ASP A 184 -19.61 13.46 -6.84
CA ASP A 184 -18.67 13.32 -7.95
C ASP A 184 -18.16 14.68 -8.50
N LYS A 185 -18.04 15.72 -7.62
CA LYS A 185 -17.48 17.02 -7.96
C LYS A 185 -16.08 17.16 -7.40
N PRO A 186 -15.14 17.81 -8.11
CA PRO A 186 -13.81 18.09 -7.58
C PRO A 186 -13.89 18.87 -6.27
N VAL A 187 -13.09 18.44 -5.29
CA VAL A 187 -12.91 19.16 -4.01
C VAL A 187 -11.95 20.34 -4.19
N GLY A 188 -11.95 21.25 -3.22
CA GLY A 188 -11.03 22.39 -3.18
C GLY A 188 -9.58 21.98 -2.86
N ASP A 189 -8.64 22.91 -3.06
CA ASP A 189 -7.23 22.70 -2.74
C ASP A 189 -7.05 22.41 -1.24
N GLY A 190 -6.28 21.36 -0.95
CA GLY A 190 -6.03 20.90 0.43
C GLY A 190 -7.18 20.13 1.08
N GLU A 191 -8.31 19.98 0.41
CA GLU A 191 -9.42 19.17 0.89
C GLU A 191 -9.21 17.69 0.49
N SER A 192 -9.68 16.78 1.35
CA SER A 192 -9.68 15.35 1.04
C SER A 192 -10.87 14.97 0.18
N GLY A 193 -10.65 14.09 -0.80
CA GLY A 193 -11.68 13.57 -1.66
C GLY A 193 -11.43 12.13 -2.08
N GLN A 194 -12.43 11.48 -2.65
CA GLN A 194 -12.26 10.16 -3.24
C GLN A 194 -11.37 10.29 -4.48
N ILE A 195 -10.31 9.49 -4.52
CA ILE A 195 -9.40 9.44 -5.66
C ILE A 195 -10.15 8.83 -6.86
N ALA A 196 -10.17 9.57 -7.95
CA ALA A 196 -10.72 9.12 -9.22
C ALA A 196 -9.66 9.25 -10.31
N VAL A 197 -9.54 8.23 -11.17
CA VAL A 197 -8.42 8.08 -12.11
C VAL A 197 -8.93 7.95 -13.53
N ARG A 198 -8.31 8.66 -14.47
CA ARG A 198 -8.49 8.50 -15.90
C ARG A 198 -7.12 8.35 -16.56
N GLY A 199 -6.96 7.39 -17.45
CA GLY A 199 -5.72 7.14 -18.15
C GLY A 199 -5.74 5.83 -18.94
N PRO A 200 -4.71 5.58 -19.78
CA PRO A 200 -4.68 4.42 -20.67
C PRO A 200 -4.55 3.08 -19.90
N GLN A 201 -4.08 3.12 -18.65
CA GLN A 201 -3.96 1.95 -17.79
C GLN A 201 -5.27 1.56 -17.08
N VAL A 202 -6.30 2.43 -17.11
CA VAL A 202 -7.58 2.18 -16.44
C VAL A 202 -8.37 1.11 -17.18
N MET A 203 -8.93 0.15 -16.44
CA MET A 203 -9.75 -0.94 -16.99
C MET A 203 -10.96 -0.43 -17.77
N LEU A 204 -11.43 -1.20 -18.74
CA LEU A 204 -12.69 -0.95 -19.46
C LEU A 204 -13.92 -1.14 -18.57
N GLY A 205 -13.83 -2.00 -17.55
CA GLY A 205 -14.92 -2.29 -16.62
C GLY A 205 -14.75 -3.64 -15.95
N TYR A 206 -15.76 -4.08 -15.21
CA TYR A 206 -15.81 -5.43 -14.62
C TYR A 206 -16.45 -6.42 -15.58
N TRP A 207 -15.80 -7.54 -15.83
CA TRP A 207 -16.27 -8.57 -16.77
C TRP A 207 -17.69 -9.04 -16.43
N GLN A 208 -18.62 -8.90 -17.39
CA GLN A 208 -20.02 -9.25 -17.24
C GLN A 208 -20.72 -8.60 -16.02
N ARG A 209 -20.26 -7.42 -15.60
CA ARG A 209 -20.80 -6.68 -14.46
C ARG A 209 -20.92 -5.18 -14.78
N ASP A 210 -21.72 -4.88 -15.81
CA ASP A 210 -21.98 -3.49 -16.22
C ASP A 210 -22.63 -2.67 -15.10
N ASP A 211 -23.45 -3.35 -14.27
CA ASP A 211 -24.06 -2.77 -13.06
C ASP A 211 -23.04 -2.29 -12.03
N GLU A 212 -21.96 -3.05 -11.82
CA GLU A 212 -20.87 -2.64 -10.91
C GLU A 212 -19.94 -1.64 -11.56
N THR A 213 -19.70 -1.75 -12.86
CA THR A 213 -18.90 -0.79 -13.61
C THR A 213 -19.52 0.61 -13.54
N ALA A 214 -20.84 0.72 -13.75
CA ALA A 214 -21.55 1.99 -13.69
C ALA A 214 -21.49 2.66 -12.29
N LYS A 215 -21.31 1.91 -11.22
CA LYS A 215 -21.17 2.48 -9.85
C LYS A 215 -19.81 3.14 -9.60
N VAL A 216 -18.77 2.70 -10.32
CA VAL A 216 -17.39 3.14 -10.11
C VAL A 216 -16.85 4.04 -11.21
N MET A 217 -17.58 4.23 -12.31
CA MET A 217 -17.22 5.16 -13.37
C MET A 217 -18.06 6.43 -13.28
N THR A 218 -17.41 7.59 -13.40
CA THR A 218 -18.13 8.87 -13.55
C THR A 218 -18.57 9.08 -14.99
N GLU A 219 -19.45 10.07 -15.22
CA GLU A 219 -19.88 10.46 -16.58
C GLU A 219 -18.70 10.89 -17.47
N ASP A 220 -17.66 11.50 -16.88
CA ASP A 220 -16.43 11.93 -17.54
C ASP A 220 -15.35 10.83 -17.65
N ASN A 221 -15.74 9.56 -17.44
CA ASN A 221 -14.89 8.39 -17.51
C ASN A 221 -13.73 8.36 -16.48
N PHE A 222 -13.89 8.95 -15.31
CA PHE A 222 -12.99 8.70 -14.19
C PHE A 222 -13.42 7.44 -13.45
N PHE A 223 -12.47 6.57 -13.16
CA PHE A 223 -12.66 5.41 -12.29
C PHE A 223 -12.50 5.83 -10.83
N LYS A 224 -13.54 5.68 -10.02
CA LYS A 224 -13.56 5.93 -8.57
C LYS A 224 -12.93 4.76 -7.83
N THR A 225 -11.78 4.99 -7.19
CA THR A 225 -10.97 3.94 -6.60
C THR A 225 -11.52 3.40 -5.28
N GLY A 226 -12.35 4.19 -4.60
CA GLY A 226 -12.78 3.92 -3.22
C GLY A 226 -11.73 4.25 -2.16
N ASP A 227 -10.59 4.82 -2.55
CA ASP A 227 -9.58 5.34 -1.65
C ASP A 227 -9.73 6.86 -1.53
N ILE A 228 -9.46 7.41 -0.34
CA ILE A 228 -9.51 8.85 -0.06
C ILE A 228 -8.09 9.38 -0.05
N GLY A 229 -7.87 10.50 -0.71
CA GLY A 229 -6.59 11.18 -0.76
C GLY A 229 -6.70 12.68 -0.58
N VAL A 230 -5.55 13.31 -0.44
CA VAL A 230 -5.35 14.75 -0.43
C VAL A 230 -4.11 15.08 -1.26
N ARG A 231 -4.08 16.23 -1.91
CA ARG A 231 -2.86 16.75 -2.53
C ARG A 231 -2.05 17.54 -1.51
N THR A 232 -0.74 17.29 -1.51
CA THR A 232 0.21 18.11 -0.74
C THR A 232 0.49 19.43 -1.47
N ASP A 233 1.21 20.34 -0.83
CA ASP A 233 1.61 21.61 -1.44
C ASP A 233 2.49 21.44 -2.68
N SER A 234 3.20 20.32 -2.80
CA SER A 234 3.97 19.95 -3.98
C SER A 234 3.11 19.38 -5.13
N GLY A 235 1.83 19.09 -4.85
CA GLY A 235 0.91 18.40 -5.76
C GLY A 235 0.97 16.87 -5.68
N ALA A 236 1.86 16.29 -4.85
CA ALA A 236 1.91 14.85 -4.64
C ALA A 236 0.64 14.33 -3.97
N ILE A 237 0.29 13.09 -4.23
CA ILE A 237 -0.90 12.44 -3.68
C ILE A 237 -0.52 11.78 -2.35
N LYS A 238 -1.26 12.11 -1.29
CA LYS A 238 -1.22 11.41 0.00
C LYS A 238 -2.50 10.61 0.17
N ILE A 239 -2.36 9.30 0.34
CA ILE A 239 -3.50 8.43 0.67
C ILE A 239 -3.86 8.66 2.13
N VAL A 240 -5.12 8.98 2.39
CA VAL A 240 -5.64 9.17 3.75
C VAL A 240 -6.17 7.84 4.28
N ASP A 241 -7.12 7.23 3.57
CA ASP A 241 -7.69 5.92 3.92
C ASP A 241 -8.58 5.36 2.80
N ARG A 242 -9.28 4.27 3.10
CA ARG A 242 -10.35 3.72 2.26
C ARG A 242 -11.71 4.21 2.70
N LEU A 243 -12.53 4.62 1.76
CA LEU A 243 -13.89 5.09 2.03
C LEU A 243 -14.71 4.07 2.86
N LYS A 244 -14.58 2.77 2.55
CA LYS A 244 -15.29 1.68 3.24
C LYS A 244 -14.73 1.32 4.62
N ASP A 245 -13.52 1.75 4.93
CA ASP A 245 -12.85 1.47 6.20
C ASP A 245 -12.91 2.66 7.17
N MET A 246 -13.35 3.82 6.69
CA MET A 246 -13.57 5.03 7.48
C MET A 246 -14.59 4.74 8.61
N ILE A 247 -14.26 5.16 9.81
CA ILE A 247 -15.05 4.98 11.02
C ILE A 247 -15.80 6.28 11.33
N ILE A 248 -17.09 6.21 11.63
CA ILE A 248 -17.90 7.38 11.93
C ILE A 248 -18.17 7.43 13.44
N VAL A 249 -17.40 8.24 14.16
CA VAL A 249 -17.53 8.41 15.61
C VAL A 249 -18.25 9.73 15.93
N SER A 250 -19.48 9.65 16.41
CA SER A 250 -20.31 10.84 16.74
C SER A 250 -20.43 11.82 15.56
N GLY A 251 -20.46 11.33 14.33
CA GLY A 251 -20.54 12.13 13.10
C GLY A 251 -19.17 12.64 12.57
N PHE A 252 -18.07 12.35 13.26
CA PHE A 252 -16.73 12.69 12.79
C PHE A 252 -16.11 11.53 12.03
N ASN A 253 -15.48 11.83 10.89
CA ASN A 253 -14.71 10.86 10.14
C ASN A 253 -13.40 10.57 10.86
N VAL A 254 -13.15 9.31 11.12
CA VAL A 254 -11.92 8.80 11.72
C VAL A 254 -11.29 7.82 10.75
N TYR A 255 -10.05 8.06 10.42
CA TYR A 255 -9.30 7.29 9.45
C TYR A 255 -8.39 6.27 10.16
N PRO A 256 -8.61 4.96 9.98
CA PRO A 256 -7.80 3.90 10.55
C PRO A 256 -6.29 4.10 10.36
N ASN A 257 -5.86 4.48 9.16
CA ASN A 257 -4.43 4.62 8.85
C ASN A 257 -3.72 5.66 9.73
N GLU A 258 -4.39 6.77 10.08
CA GLU A 258 -3.84 7.80 10.99
C GLU A 258 -3.53 7.20 12.37
N ILE A 259 -4.42 6.36 12.87
CA ILE A 259 -4.27 5.75 14.19
C ILE A 259 -3.24 4.61 14.13
N GLU A 260 -3.22 3.84 13.05
CA GLU A 260 -2.23 2.77 12.81
C GLU A 260 -0.81 3.34 12.73
N GLU A 261 -0.63 4.51 12.11
CA GLU A 261 0.66 5.21 12.06
C GLU A 261 1.13 5.61 13.46
N ILE A 262 0.24 6.19 14.28
CA ILE A 262 0.56 6.52 15.67
C ILE A 262 0.89 5.26 16.47
N LEU A 263 0.07 4.20 16.39
CA LEU A 263 0.34 2.95 17.10
C LEU A 263 1.69 2.34 16.71
N THR A 264 2.02 2.31 15.42
CA THR A 264 3.29 1.74 14.94
C THR A 264 4.49 2.64 15.16
N SER A 265 4.31 3.90 15.55
CA SER A 265 5.39 4.78 16.02
C SER A 265 5.84 4.45 17.45
N HIS A 266 5.06 3.68 18.22
CA HIS A 266 5.46 3.19 19.53
C HIS A 266 6.58 2.12 19.38
N PRO A 267 7.68 2.21 20.15
CA PRO A 267 8.87 1.34 19.97
C PRO A 267 8.58 -0.15 20.00
N ASP A 268 7.63 -0.57 20.82
CA ASP A 268 7.31 -1.99 21.05
C ASP A 268 6.16 -2.51 20.19
N VAL A 269 5.47 -1.64 19.41
CA VAL A 269 4.42 -2.05 18.47
C VAL A 269 5.05 -2.40 17.12
N MET A 270 4.76 -3.61 16.65
CA MET A 270 5.28 -4.13 15.38
C MET A 270 4.35 -3.85 14.22
N GLU A 271 3.09 -4.16 14.42
CA GLU A 271 2.01 -3.97 13.44
C GLU A 271 0.75 -3.51 14.17
N ALA A 272 -0.07 -2.76 13.47
CA ALA A 272 -1.37 -2.31 13.96
C ALA A 272 -2.43 -2.44 12.88
N ALA A 273 -3.66 -2.72 13.32
CA ALA A 273 -4.85 -2.66 12.49
C ALA A 273 -5.98 -2.01 13.28
N VAL A 274 -6.67 -1.07 12.68
CA VAL A 274 -7.77 -0.33 13.31
C VAL A 274 -9.06 -0.57 12.53
N VAL A 275 -10.14 -0.80 13.26
CA VAL A 275 -11.47 -1.01 12.71
C VAL A 275 -12.54 -0.29 13.53
N GLY A 276 -13.63 0.09 12.86
CA GLY A 276 -14.86 0.51 13.54
C GLY A 276 -15.67 -0.68 14.01
N LYS A 277 -16.20 -0.61 15.22
CA LYS A 277 -17.23 -1.52 15.72
C LYS A 277 -18.45 -0.73 16.19
N PRO A 278 -19.67 -1.27 16.07
CA PRO A 278 -20.88 -0.59 16.52
C PRO A 278 -20.79 -0.15 17.99
N ASP A 279 -21.31 1.04 18.30
CA ASP A 279 -21.38 1.62 19.63
C ASP A 279 -22.69 2.40 19.78
N GLU A 280 -23.45 2.11 20.86
CA GLU A 280 -24.79 2.70 21.08
C GLU A 280 -24.75 4.22 21.26
N LYS A 281 -23.63 4.78 21.75
CA LYS A 281 -23.51 6.22 22.07
C LYS A 281 -22.94 7.03 20.92
N THR A 282 -22.00 6.46 20.18
CA THR A 282 -21.21 7.19 19.18
C THR A 282 -21.47 6.71 17.74
N GLY A 283 -22.36 5.74 17.55
CA GLY A 283 -22.59 5.06 16.27
C GLY A 283 -21.54 3.98 16.05
N GLU A 284 -20.27 4.38 15.93
CA GLU A 284 -19.13 3.47 15.92
C GLU A 284 -18.11 3.87 17.00
N ARG A 285 -17.28 2.91 17.38
CA ARG A 285 -16.09 3.10 18.23
C ARG A 285 -14.84 2.58 17.54
N VAL A 286 -13.73 3.22 17.83
CA VAL A 286 -12.41 2.81 17.34
C VAL A 286 -11.91 1.62 18.15
N CYS A 287 -11.55 0.52 17.47
CA CYS A 287 -10.94 -0.67 18.04
C CYS A 287 -9.62 -0.95 17.35
N ALA A 288 -8.55 -1.13 18.11
CA ALA A 288 -7.22 -1.42 17.61
C ALA A 288 -6.80 -2.86 17.94
N PHE A 289 -6.08 -3.47 17.02
CA PHE A 289 -5.41 -4.77 17.15
C PHE A 289 -3.94 -4.56 16.84
N ILE A 290 -3.05 -5.00 17.73
CA ILE A 290 -1.62 -4.79 17.59
C ILE A 290 -0.83 -6.09 17.79
N THR A 291 0.33 -6.18 17.15
CA THR A 291 1.36 -7.14 17.52
C THR A 291 2.53 -6.40 18.15
N VAL A 292 3.22 -7.03 19.09
CA VAL A 292 4.27 -6.37 19.90
C VAL A 292 5.56 -7.17 19.90
N SER A 293 6.69 -6.48 20.06
CA SER A 293 8.01 -7.12 20.17
C SER A 293 8.39 -7.52 21.60
N ASN A 294 7.81 -6.85 22.59
CA ASN A 294 8.06 -7.08 24.01
C ASN A 294 6.72 -7.12 24.76
N ASP A 295 6.75 -7.64 25.99
CA ASP A 295 5.58 -7.59 26.87
C ASP A 295 5.31 -6.14 27.28
N ILE A 296 4.13 -5.63 26.90
CA ILE A 296 3.72 -4.23 27.08
C ILE A 296 2.28 -4.18 27.58
N LYS A 297 1.97 -3.19 28.42
CA LYS A 297 0.61 -3.00 28.93
C LYS A 297 -0.24 -2.20 27.94
N VAL A 298 -1.47 -2.62 27.76
CA VAL A 298 -2.45 -1.90 26.91
C VAL A 298 -2.66 -0.47 27.39
N GLU A 299 -2.58 -0.25 28.71
CA GLU A 299 -2.70 1.09 29.33
C GLU A 299 -1.60 2.06 28.86
N ASP A 300 -0.38 1.56 28.67
CA ASP A 300 0.76 2.38 28.23
C ASP A 300 0.59 2.80 26.76
N VAL A 301 0.15 1.85 25.90
CA VAL A 301 -0.18 2.15 24.49
C VAL A 301 -1.36 3.12 24.40
N THR A 302 -2.37 2.95 25.26
CA THR A 302 -3.52 3.84 25.31
C THR A 302 -3.11 5.26 25.74
N ALA A 303 -2.20 5.38 26.73
CA ALA A 303 -1.65 6.67 27.16
C ALA A 303 -0.88 7.34 26.02
N PHE A 304 -0.02 6.60 25.32
CA PHE A 304 0.71 7.07 24.16
C PHE A 304 -0.21 7.62 23.05
N CYS A 305 -1.32 6.90 22.75
CA CYS A 305 -2.31 7.37 21.78
C CYS A 305 -3.00 8.67 22.24
N LYS A 306 -3.30 8.80 23.51
CA LYS A 306 -3.96 10.01 24.07
C LYS A 306 -3.11 11.28 23.97
N GLU A 307 -1.81 11.15 23.95
CA GLU A 307 -0.88 12.28 23.82
C GLU A 307 -0.86 12.84 22.39
N GLN A 308 -1.20 12.01 21.39
CA GLN A 308 -1.04 12.35 19.97
C GLN A 308 -2.36 12.46 19.21
N LEU A 309 -3.44 11.88 19.74
CA LEU A 309 -4.75 11.82 19.09
C LEU A 309 -5.81 12.61 19.85
N THR A 310 -6.74 13.21 19.11
CA THR A 310 -7.96 13.78 19.70
C THR A 310 -8.82 12.67 20.31
N ASN A 311 -9.56 12.99 21.37
CA ASN A 311 -10.27 11.98 22.19
C ASN A 311 -11.19 11.03 21.41
N TYR A 312 -11.85 11.49 20.36
CA TYR A 312 -12.75 10.65 19.57
C TYR A 312 -12.01 9.67 18.64
N LYS A 313 -10.71 9.91 18.37
CA LYS A 313 -9.83 9.03 17.58
C LYS A 313 -9.11 7.99 18.45
N VAL A 314 -9.01 8.21 19.77
CA VAL A 314 -8.33 7.28 20.68
C VAL A 314 -9.06 5.95 20.71
N PRO A 315 -8.37 4.80 20.46
CA PRO A 315 -8.98 3.47 20.52
C PRO A 315 -9.69 3.23 21.87
N LYS A 316 -10.94 2.79 21.81
CA LYS A 316 -11.71 2.38 23.01
C LYS A 316 -11.34 1.00 23.51
N SER A 317 -10.77 0.18 22.65
CA SER A 317 -10.16 -1.11 23.00
C SER A 317 -8.91 -1.34 22.17
N ILE A 318 -7.89 -1.90 22.80
CA ILE A 318 -6.66 -2.35 22.16
C ILE A 318 -6.51 -3.84 22.53
N GLU A 319 -6.38 -4.70 21.53
CA GLU A 319 -6.15 -6.14 21.69
C GLU A 319 -4.78 -6.50 21.15
N ILE A 320 -3.97 -7.18 21.98
CA ILE A 320 -2.66 -7.68 21.55
C ILE A 320 -2.86 -9.09 20.98
N LEU A 321 -2.39 -9.30 19.76
CA LEU A 321 -2.45 -10.56 19.03
C LEU A 321 -1.03 -11.08 18.78
N GLU A 322 -0.89 -12.39 18.64
CA GLU A 322 0.38 -12.99 18.20
C GLU A 322 0.66 -12.64 16.73
N GLU A 323 -0.37 -12.65 15.88
CA GLU A 323 -0.29 -12.30 14.47
C GLU A 323 -1.61 -11.63 14.01
N LEU A 324 -1.52 -10.61 13.16
CA LEU A 324 -2.67 -10.04 12.48
C LEU A 324 -3.07 -10.93 11.29
N PRO A 325 -4.39 -11.11 11.01
CA PRO A 325 -4.83 -11.87 9.84
C PRO A 325 -4.40 -11.19 8.55
N LYS A 326 -3.74 -11.94 7.66
CA LYS A 326 -3.18 -11.44 6.41
C LYS A 326 -3.58 -12.27 5.21
N SER A 327 -3.76 -11.62 4.08
CA SER A 327 -3.90 -12.27 2.79
C SER A 327 -2.56 -12.93 2.35
N THR A 328 -2.61 -13.70 1.26
CA THR A 328 -1.41 -14.30 0.64
C THR A 328 -0.39 -13.27 0.15
N VAL A 329 -0.82 -12.03 -0.07
CA VAL A 329 0.04 -10.90 -0.46
C VAL A 329 0.45 -10.03 0.72
N GLY A 330 0.24 -10.49 1.97
CA GLY A 330 0.67 -9.80 3.19
C GLY A 330 -0.22 -8.61 3.61
N LYS A 331 -1.38 -8.39 2.97
CA LYS A 331 -2.32 -7.32 3.33
C LYS A 331 -3.16 -7.74 4.53
N ILE A 332 -3.28 -6.87 5.54
CA ILE A 332 -4.11 -7.10 6.72
C ILE A 332 -5.59 -7.20 6.33
N LEU A 333 -6.26 -8.25 6.82
CA LEU A 333 -7.67 -8.55 6.56
C LEU A 333 -8.55 -7.93 7.66
N ARG A 334 -8.78 -6.60 7.58
CA ARG A 334 -9.57 -5.84 8.58
C ARG A 334 -10.98 -6.42 8.80
N ARG A 335 -11.57 -7.07 7.79
CA ARG A 335 -12.89 -7.71 7.93
C ARG A 335 -12.88 -8.77 9.02
N GLU A 336 -11.87 -9.65 9.05
CA GLU A 336 -11.77 -10.70 10.06
C GLU A 336 -11.66 -10.13 11.49
N LEU A 337 -11.04 -8.93 11.61
CA LEU A 337 -10.92 -8.22 12.88
C LEU A 337 -12.23 -7.53 13.31
N ARG A 338 -13.06 -7.08 12.36
CA ARG A 338 -14.40 -6.54 12.65
C ARG A 338 -15.34 -7.61 13.19
N ASP A 339 -15.24 -8.81 12.61
CA ASP A 339 -16.11 -9.96 12.96
C ASP A 339 -15.66 -10.65 14.27
N LYS A 340 -14.50 -10.29 14.81
CA LYS A 340 -13.95 -10.80 16.07
C LYS A 340 -14.58 -10.05 17.24
N GLY A 341 -15.54 -10.69 17.94
CA GLY A 341 -16.10 -10.28 19.23
C GLY A 341 -17.23 -9.29 19.19
#